data_ea8cedb274e94c7cfc80ffa8b9ee1d66
#
_entry.id   ea8cedb274e94c7cfc80ffa8b9ee1d66
#
_cell.length_a   1.000
_cell.length_b   1.000
_cell.length_c   1.000
_cell.angle_alpha   90.00
_cell.angle_beta   90.00
_cell.angle_gamma   90.00
#
_symmetry.space_group_name_H-M   'P 1'
#
loop_
_entity.id
_entity.type
_entity.pdbx_description
1 polymer ?
#
loop_
_entity_poly.entity_id
_entity_poly.type
_entity_poly.pdbx_seq_one_letter_code
_entity_poly.pdbx_strand_id
1 'polypeptide(L)'
;MISLVEAQEIVIGGCEPVAPVIVDCQQMSGRVVAQDVVATEFIPPFDNTAVDGFAVRAQDVSNAGVELEVLGVIGAGHVAGYEIGAGQAARIMTGAPMPRGADAVVMIEDTTEL
;
A
#
# COMPACT_ATOMS: atom_id res chain seq x y z
N MET A 1 39.56 27.08 21.80
CA MET A 1 39.04 26.70 20.47
C MET A 1 37.89 25.73 20.77
N ILE A 2 36.67 26.00 20.32
CA ILE A 2 35.52 25.11 20.50
C ILE A 2 35.45 24.10 19.34
N SER A 3 34.88 22.93 19.57
CA SER A 3 34.62 21.92 18.52
C SER A 3 33.49 22.37 17.59
N LEU A 4 33.36 21.71 16.42
CA LEU A 4 32.26 21.96 15.49
C LEU A 4 30.90 21.68 16.14
N VAL A 5 30.83 20.60 16.93
CA VAL A 5 29.59 20.19 17.63
C VAL A 5 29.17 21.25 18.64
N GLU A 6 30.13 21.72 19.50
CA GLU A 6 29.86 22.79 20.47
C GLU A 6 29.41 24.09 19.78
N ALA A 7 30.00 24.42 18.62
CA ALA A 7 29.60 25.59 17.85
C ALA A 7 28.17 25.46 17.31
N GLN A 8 27.81 24.28 16.80
CA GLN A 8 26.46 23.99 16.32
C GLN A 8 25.41 24.07 17.44
N GLU A 9 25.71 23.49 18.61
CA GLU A 9 24.84 23.54 19.79
C GLU A 9 24.59 24.98 20.25
N ILE A 10 25.63 25.81 20.29
CA ILE A 10 25.49 27.22 20.65
C ILE A 10 24.63 27.99 19.66
N VAL A 11 24.84 27.78 18.37
CA VAL A 11 24.04 28.45 17.31
C VAL A 11 22.58 28.00 17.37
N ILE A 12 22.34 26.70 17.43
CA ILE A 12 20.97 26.15 17.46
C ILE A 12 20.24 26.56 18.74
N GLY A 13 20.95 26.51 19.90
CA GLY A 13 20.39 26.92 21.19
C GLY A 13 20.06 28.42 21.29
N GLY A 14 20.68 29.26 20.44
CA GLY A 14 20.36 30.67 20.32
C GLY A 14 19.26 31.03 19.31
N CYS A 15 18.76 30.02 18.56
CA CYS A 15 17.70 30.24 17.59
C CYS A 15 16.32 30.00 18.23
N GLU A 16 15.43 31.00 18.16
CA GLU A 16 14.02 30.79 18.52
C GLU A 16 13.22 30.32 17.30
N PRO A 17 12.41 29.26 17.43
CA PRO A 17 11.52 28.83 16.36
C PRO A 17 10.53 29.95 15.98
N VAL A 18 10.27 30.13 14.70
CA VAL A 18 9.19 31.03 14.21
C VAL A 18 7.83 30.48 14.61
N ALA A 19 6.88 31.35 14.88
CA ALA A 19 5.53 30.95 15.23
C ALA A 19 4.88 30.15 14.08
N PRO A 20 4.21 29.03 14.39
CA PRO A 20 3.51 28.24 13.37
C PRO A 20 2.33 29.01 12.80
N VAL A 21 2.06 28.78 11.51
CA VAL A 21 0.91 29.37 10.79
C VAL A 21 0.11 28.28 10.10
N ILE A 22 -1.18 28.45 10.00
CA ILE A 22 -2.06 27.57 9.22
C ILE A 22 -2.06 28.08 7.78
N VAL A 23 -1.83 27.18 6.83
CA VAL A 23 -1.83 27.46 5.39
C VAL A 23 -2.60 26.38 4.65
N ASP A 24 -3.13 26.70 3.47
CA ASP A 24 -3.71 25.70 2.58
C ASP A 24 -2.66 24.72 2.05
N CYS A 25 -3.05 23.45 1.82
CA CYS A 25 -2.18 22.43 1.29
C CYS A 25 -1.46 22.85 0.01
N GLN A 26 -2.10 23.63 -0.86
CA GLN A 26 -1.51 24.17 -2.09
C GLN A 26 -0.35 25.15 -1.84
N GLN A 27 -0.27 25.72 -0.62
CA GLN A 27 0.75 26.69 -0.23
C GLN A 27 1.83 26.10 0.69
N MET A 28 1.83 24.76 0.89
CA MET A 28 2.75 24.07 1.80
C MET A 28 4.16 23.91 1.22
N SER A 29 4.32 23.97 -0.10
CA SER A 29 5.61 23.77 -0.75
C SER A 29 6.67 24.74 -0.21
N GLY A 30 7.83 24.19 0.19
CA GLY A 30 8.94 24.96 0.77
C GLY A 30 8.77 25.34 2.24
N ARG A 31 7.73 24.87 2.93
CA ARG A 31 7.52 25.07 4.38
C ARG A 31 7.91 23.85 5.18
N VAL A 32 8.19 24.07 6.45
CA VAL A 32 8.47 23.01 7.43
C VAL A 32 7.22 22.78 8.26
N VAL A 33 6.83 21.51 8.43
CA VAL A 33 5.69 21.15 9.28
C VAL A 33 6.01 21.45 10.75
N ALA A 34 5.06 22.07 11.43
CA ALA A 34 5.20 22.44 12.84
C ALA A 34 4.68 21.36 13.80
N GLN A 35 3.92 20.39 13.28
CA GLN A 35 3.37 19.27 14.05
C GLN A 35 3.46 18.01 13.22
N ASP A 36 3.53 16.85 13.89
CA ASP A 36 3.48 15.56 13.23
C ASP A 36 2.15 15.40 12.47
N VAL A 37 2.24 14.94 11.21
CA VAL A 37 1.07 14.57 10.41
C VAL A 37 0.86 13.08 10.58
N VAL A 38 -0.20 12.73 11.30
CA VAL A 38 -0.54 11.33 11.58
C VAL A 38 -1.78 10.94 10.78
N ALA A 39 -1.70 9.83 10.05
CA ALA A 39 -2.86 9.27 9.36
C ALA A 39 -3.89 8.80 10.39
N THR A 40 -5.15 9.17 10.19
CA THR A 40 -6.28 8.77 11.05
C THR A 40 -6.99 7.50 10.56
N GLU A 41 -6.65 7.04 9.37
CA GLU A 41 -7.22 5.86 8.70
C GLU A 41 -6.12 5.07 8.00
N PHE A 42 -6.39 3.81 7.69
CA PHE A 42 -5.50 2.99 6.87
C PHE A 42 -5.47 3.53 5.43
N ILE A 43 -4.27 3.54 4.81
CA ILE A 43 -4.08 3.93 3.41
C ILE A 43 -3.24 2.83 2.73
N PRO A 44 -3.88 2.03 1.88
CA PRO A 44 -5.30 2.01 1.47
C PRO A 44 -6.24 1.56 2.62
N PRO A 45 -7.55 1.91 2.56
CA PRO A 45 -8.51 1.58 3.62
C PRO A 45 -9.02 0.13 3.56
N PHE A 46 -8.51 -0.69 2.66
CA PHE A 46 -8.83 -2.10 2.47
C PHE A 46 -7.62 -2.86 1.93
N ASP A 47 -7.62 -4.18 2.10
CA ASP A 47 -6.61 -5.06 1.49
C ASP A 47 -6.76 -5.04 -0.02
N ASN A 48 -5.70 -4.66 -0.74
CA ASN A 48 -5.65 -4.58 -2.18
C ASN A 48 -4.40 -5.26 -2.74
N THR A 49 -4.41 -5.55 -4.05
CA THR A 49 -3.21 -6.01 -4.73
C THR A 49 -2.36 -4.85 -5.26
N ALA A 50 -1.04 -5.01 -5.19
CA ALA A 50 -0.07 -4.10 -5.81
C ALA A 50 0.36 -4.54 -7.22
N VAL A 51 -0.12 -5.72 -7.69
CA VAL A 51 0.27 -6.33 -8.97
C VAL A 51 -0.96 -6.85 -9.72
N ASP A 52 -0.86 -6.98 -11.03
CA ASP A 52 -1.81 -7.71 -11.85
C ASP A 52 -1.55 -9.22 -11.72
N GLY A 53 -2.60 -10.00 -11.54
CA GLY A 53 -2.44 -11.44 -11.33
C GLY A 53 -3.74 -12.16 -11.03
N PHE A 54 -3.63 -13.21 -10.22
CA PHE A 54 -4.76 -14.02 -9.79
C PHE A 54 -4.82 -14.08 -8.27
N ALA A 55 -5.93 -13.63 -7.71
CA ALA A 55 -6.25 -13.78 -6.29
C ALA A 55 -6.62 -15.24 -6.01
N VAL A 56 -5.90 -15.87 -5.09
CA VAL A 56 -5.94 -17.29 -4.79
C VAL A 56 -5.87 -17.53 -3.30
N ARG A 57 -6.08 -18.76 -2.88
CA ARG A 57 -5.69 -19.24 -1.55
C ARG A 57 -4.25 -19.75 -1.64
N ALA A 58 -3.35 -19.23 -0.81
CA ALA A 58 -1.94 -19.60 -0.80
C ALA A 58 -1.71 -21.11 -0.68
N GLN A 59 -2.55 -21.81 0.10
CA GLN A 59 -2.48 -23.26 0.26
C GLN A 59 -2.74 -24.05 -1.04
N ASP A 60 -3.51 -23.49 -1.98
CA ASP A 60 -3.86 -24.16 -3.23
C ASP A 60 -2.74 -24.03 -4.28
N VAL A 61 -1.80 -23.11 -4.09
CA VAL A 61 -0.68 -22.83 -5.01
C VAL A 61 0.70 -23.13 -4.38
N SER A 62 0.73 -23.93 -3.33
CA SER A 62 1.99 -24.33 -2.66
C SER A 62 2.94 -25.15 -3.55
N ASN A 63 2.42 -25.71 -4.65
CA ASN A 63 3.21 -26.43 -5.66
C ASN A 63 3.01 -25.78 -7.03
N ALA A 64 4.05 -25.76 -7.85
CA ALA A 64 3.96 -25.28 -9.23
C ALA A 64 3.14 -26.24 -10.11
N GLY A 65 2.48 -25.68 -11.14
CA GLY A 65 1.71 -26.44 -12.13
C GLY A 65 0.30 -26.85 -11.65
N VAL A 66 -0.23 -26.13 -10.65
CA VAL A 66 -1.63 -26.32 -10.22
C VAL A 66 -2.57 -25.60 -11.17
N GLU A 67 -3.65 -26.27 -11.55
CA GLU A 67 -4.74 -25.67 -12.33
C GLU A 67 -5.86 -25.19 -11.40
N LEU A 68 -6.33 -23.96 -11.62
CA LEU A 68 -7.40 -23.33 -10.84
C LEU A 68 -8.51 -22.85 -11.76
N GLU A 69 -9.76 -22.94 -11.30
CA GLU A 69 -10.92 -22.39 -11.98
C GLU A 69 -10.98 -20.87 -11.76
N VAL A 70 -10.98 -20.08 -12.85
CA VAL A 70 -11.08 -18.63 -12.78
C VAL A 70 -12.54 -18.20 -12.77
N LEU A 71 -13.02 -17.66 -11.66
CA LEU A 71 -14.41 -17.25 -11.44
C LEU A 71 -14.78 -15.94 -12.15
N GLY A 72 -13.80 -15.07 -12.40
CA GLY A 72 -14.03 -13.78 -13.02
C GLY A 72 -12.86 -12.82 -12.88
N VAL A 73 -13.11 -11.55 -13.20
CA VAL A 73 -12.11 -10.48 -13.18
C VAL A 73 -12.54 -9.40 -12.19
N ILE A 74 -11.61 -8.95 -11.36
CA ILE A 74 -11.80 -7.89 -10.36
C ILE A 74 -10.94 -6.69 -10.77
N GLY A 75 -11.58 -5.64 -11.26
CA GLY A 75 -10.93 -4.37 -11.58
C GLY A 75 -10.84 -3.43 -10.38
N ALA A 76 -9.97 -2.42 -10.48
CA ALA A 76 -9.89 -1.36 -9.47
C ALA A 76 -11.26 -0.68 -9.30
N GLY A 77 -11.66 -0.45 -8.04
CA GLY A 77 -12.95 0.13 -7.70
C GLY A 77 -14.15 -0.82 -7.76
N HIS A 78 -13.94 -2.11 -8.04
CA HIS A 78 -14.99 -3.12 -8.05
C HIS A 78 -14.77 -4.15 -6.94
N VAL A 79 -15.84 -4.54 -6.27
CA VAL A 79 -15.83 -5.58 -5.24
C VAL A 79 -16.39 -6.87 -5.85
N ALA A 80 -15.70 -7.99 -5.65
CA ALA A 80 -16.20 -9.29 -6.09
C ALA A 80 -17.50 -9.66 -5.35
N GLY A 81 -18.50 -10.10 -6.11
CA GLY A 81 -19.75 -10.62 -5.56
C GLY A 81 -19.70 -12.09 -5.14
N TYR A 82 -18.51 -12.70 -5.14
CA TYR A 82 -18.24 -14.10 -4.84
C TYR A 82 -17.06 -14.26 -3.90
N GLU A 83 -16.89 -15.46 -3.37
CA GLU A 83 -15.78 -15.85 -2.49
C GLU A 83 -14.92 -16.91 -3.19
N ILE A 84 -13.59 -16.85 -2.98
CA ILE A 84 -12.65 -17.81 -3.54
C ILE A 84 -12.62 -19.06 -2.68
N GLY A 85 -13.09 -20.17 -3.24
CA GLY A 85 -13.04 -21.48 -2.63
C GLY A 85 -11.77 -22.27 -2.99
N ALA A 86 -11.72 -23.53 -2.55
CA ALA A 86 -10.63 -24.45 -2.89
C ALA A 86 -10.58 -24.71 -4.41
N GLY A 87 -9.38 -24.63 -5.00
CA GLY A 87 -9.17 -24.85 -6.43
C GLY A 87 -9.69 -23.72 -7.32
N GLN A 88 -10.00 -22.54 -6.74
CA GLN A 88 -10.54 -21.41 -7.47
C GLN A 88 -9.59 -20.21 -7.43
N ALA A 89 -9.73 -19.33 -8.42
CA ALA A 89 -9.00 -18.07 -8.54
C ALA A 89 -9.93 -16.97 -9.08
N ALA A 90 -9.51 -15.72 -8.93
CA ALA A 90 -10.07 -14.60 -9.67
C ALA A 90 -8.94 -13.77 -10.26
N ARG A 91 -9.05 -13.40 -11.54
CA ARG A 91 -8.12 -12.42 -12.10
C ARG A 91 -8.30 -11.09 -11.38
N ILE A 92 -7.22 -10.49 -10.92
CA ILE A 92 -7.25 -9.25 -10.15
C ILE A 92 -6.28 -8.24 -10.75
N MET A 93 -6.71 -6.99 -10.82
CA MET A 93 -5.92 -5.89 -11.37
C MET A 93 -5.35 -5.04 -10.24
N THR A 94 -4.19 -4.44 -10.47
CA THR A 94 -3.53 -3.52 -9.54
C THR A 94 -4.50 -2.52 -8.93
N GLY A 95 -4.47 -2.39 -7.61
CA GLY A 95 -5.36 -1.50 -6.84
C GLY A 95 -6.76 -2.06 -6.58
N ALA A 96 -7.09 -3.24 -7.12
CA ALA A 96 -8.38 -3.87 -6.83
C ALA A 96 -8.41 -4.48 -5.42
N PRO A 97 -9.57 -4.46 -4.73
CA PRO A 97 -9.71 -5.07 -3.41
C PRO A 97 -9.62 -6.60 -3.49
N MET A 98 -8.97 -7.17 -2.49
CA MET A 98 -8.89 -8.63 -2.36
C MET A 98 -10.29 -9.24 -2.16
N PRO A 99 -10.65 -10.28 -2.94
CA PRO A 99 -11.91 -10.98 -2.75
C PRO A 99 -11.87 -11.81 -1.46
N ARG A 100 -13.05 -12.07 -0.88
CA ARG A 100 -13.15 -12.98 0.25
C ARG A 100 -12.60 -14.37 -0.11
N GLY A 101 -11.97 -15.02 0.85
CA GLY A 101 -11.41 -16.36 0.70
C GLY A 101 -10.03 -16.41 0.07
N ALA A 102 -9.58 -15.35 -0.63
CA ALA A 102 -8.20 -15.22 -1.11
C ALA A 102 -7.32 -14.57 -0.05
N ASP A 103 -6.09 -15.06 0.07
CA ASP A 103 -5.04 -14.55 0.98
C ASP A 103 -3.69 -14.33 0.29
N ALA A 104 -3.64 -14.56 -1.02
CA ALA A 104 -2.45 -14.37 -1.85
C ALA A 104 -2.81 -13.91 -3.27
N VAL A 105 -1.83 -13.32 -3.95
CA VAL A 105 -1.91 -13.02 -5.39
C VAL A 105 -0.70 -13.65 -6.07
N VAL A 106 -0.96 -14.46 -7.10
CA VAL A 106 0.07 -14.96 -8.03
C VAL A 106 0.15 -13.98 -9.19
N MET A 107 1.35 -13.48 -9.49
CA MET A 107 1.56 -12.52 -10.58
C MET A 107 1.23 -13.17 -11.93
N ILE A 108 0.71 -12.39 -12.86
CA ILE A 108 0.32 -12.90 -14.17
C ILE A 108 1.51 -13.52 -14.93
N GLU A 109 2.72 -13.00 -14.69
CA GLU A 109 3.96 -13.48 -15.29
C GLU A 109 4.35 -14.90 -14.84
N ASP A 110 3.84 -15.33 -13.68
CA ASP A 110 4.08 -16.65 -13.09
C ASP A 110 2.95 -17.65 -13.42
N THR A 111 2.04 -17.29 -14.33
CA THR A 111 0.87 -18.09 -14.69
C THR A 111 0.81 -18.37 -16.19
N THR A 112 0.03 -19.39 -16.57
CA THR A 112 -0.33 -19.69 -17.96
C THR A 112 -1.84 -19.85 -18.05
N GLU A 113 -2.49 -19.06 -18.88
CA GLU A 113 -3.92 -19.26 -19.21
C GLU A 113 -4.03 -20.42 -20.22
N LEU A 114 -4.92 -21.37 -19.94
CA LEU A 114 -5.19 -22.55 -20.76
C LEU A 114 -6.40 -22.34 -21.67
#